data_25a89cff876c058ddc77eb9e6b5cc640
#
_entry.id   25a89cff876c058ddc77eb9e6b5cc640
#
_cell.length_a   1.000
_cell.length_b   1.000
_cell.length_c   1.000
_cell.angle_alpha   90.00
_cell.angle_beta   90.00
_cell.angle_gamma   90.00
#
_symmetry.space_group_name_H-M   'P 1'
#
loop_
_entity.id
_entity.type
_entity.pdbx_description
1 polymer ?
#
loop_
_entity_poly.entity_id
_entity_poly.type
_entity_poly.pdbx_seq_one_letter_code
_entity_poly.pdbx_strand_id
1 'polypeptide(L)'
;MMKKSLLLLAALVLGGCATHWPESALLNPQVIPSNQQYYSGNRITMEGVDNREAAYVFSIKKKEKAAVLVNSEQPLNNLLAEKLAEGLRSQGLEVGNSGTTNLTLAISTAAVTVEEKTFTYVTKSKVSLQVIADFQGNKLTKQFNMSSSKEEPGEPSMADLESTLNQQLGSVLQQIMADTALRGYLKGQPS
;
A
#
# COMPACT_ATOMS: atom_id res chain seq x y z
N MET A 1 -41.31 40.47 33.16
CA MET A 1 -40.70 39.15 33.43
C MET A 1 -40.33 38.39 32.14
N MET A 2 -39.69 39.01 31.13
CA MET A 2 -39.40 38.39 29.81
C MET A 2 -37.94 38.54 29.34
N LYS A 3 -36.97 38.71 30.23
CA LYS A 3 -35.56 38.90 29.86
C LYS A 3 -34.61 37.81 30.34
N LYS A 4 -35.08 36.75 31.00
CA LYS A 4 -34.20 35.65 31.51
C LYS A 4 -34.24 34.36 30.69
N SER A 5 -35.14 34.21 29.69
CA SER A 5 -35.26 32.98 28.88
C SER A 5 -34.39 32.97 27.60
N LEU A 6 -33.73 34.06 27.23
CA LEU A 6 -32.96 34.14 25.99
C LEU A 6 -31.49 33.75 26.15
N LEU A 7 -31.02 33.55 27.38
CA LEU A 7 -29.61 33.20 27.66
C LEU A 7 -29.35 31.69 27.74
N LEU A 8 -30.36 30.85 27.68
CA LEU A 8 -30.23 29.40 27.82
C LEU A 8 -30.12 28.64 26.47
N LEU A 9 -30.32 29.35 25.35
CA LEU A 9 -30.33 28.72 24.02
C LEU A 9 -29.00 28.82 23.27
N ALA A 10 -27.97 29.48 23.80
CA ALA A 10 -26.68 29.70 23.15
C ALA A 10 -25.58 28.68 23.51
N ALA A 11 -25.88 27.70 24.39
CA ALA A 11 -24.85 26.77 24.92
C ALA A 11 -24.79 25.40 24.25
N LEU A 12 -25.52 25.16 23.15
CA LEU A 12 -25.70 23.80 22.59
C LEU A 12 -24.99 23.52 21.25
N VAL A 13 -24.05 24.35 20.81
CA VAL A 13 -23.41 24.17 19.47
C VAL A 13 -21.90 24.02 19.56
N LEU A 14 -21.34 23.49 20.63
CA LEU A 14 -19.94 23.10 20.71
C LEU A 14 -19.81 21.55 20.66
N GLY A 15 -20.53 20.92 19.74
CA GLY A 15 -20.25 19.56 19.30
C GLY A 15 -18.98 19.59 18.46
N GLY A 16 -17.79 19.63 19.09
CA GLY A 16 -16.53 19.46 18.40
C GLY A 16 -16.54 18.11 17.69
N CYS A 17 -16.50 18.11 16.36
CA CYS A 17 -16.24 16.91 15.56
C CYS A 17 -14.86 16.38 15.95
N ALA A 18 -14.78 15.49 16.94
CA ALA A 18 -13.58 14.72 17.18
C ALA A 18 -13.36 13.86 15.92
N THR A 19 -12.30 14.10 15.17
CA THR A 19 -11.90 13.24 14.05
C THR A 19 -11.67 11.84 14.60
N HIS A 20 -12.61 10.95 14.32
CA HIS A 20 -12.50 9.54 14.69
C HIS A 20 -11.80 8.80 13.55
N TRP A 21 -10.62 8.30 13.80
CA TRP A 21 -9.91 7.46 12.84
C TRP A 21 -10.52 6.06 12.84
N PRO A 22 -10.77 5.44 11.69
CA PRO A 22 -11.28 4.07 11.62
C PRO A 22 -10.21 3.08 12.11
N GLU A 23 -10.64 1.90 12.52
CA GLU A 23 -9.74 0.81 12.93
C GLU A 23 -9.03 0.15 11.74
N SER A 24 -9.65 0.18 10.57
CA SER A 24 -9.11 -0.37 9.33
C SER A 24 -9.35 0.55 8.13
N ALA A 25 -8.50 0.39 7.11
CA ALA A 25 -8.52 1.13 5.87
C ALA A 25 -8.73 0.20 4.68
N LEU A 26 -9.52 0.63 3.71
CA LEU A 26 -9.77 -0.08 2.47
C LEU A 26 -8.71 0.31 1.43
N LEU A 27 -7.75 -0.57 1.19
CA LEU A 27 -6.73 -0.36 0.17
C LEU A 27 -7.14 -1.01 -1.16
N ASN A 28 -6.92 -0.30 -2.26
CA ASN A 28 -7.16 -0.78 -3.62
C ASN A 28 -6.14 -0.17 -4.59
N PRO A 29 -4.87 -0.59 -4.53
CA PRO A 29 -3.84 -0.10 -5.44
C PRO A 29 -4.19 -0.47 -6.88
N GLN A 30 -4.08 0.51 -7.79
CA GLN A 30 -4.38 0.30 -9.19
C GLN A 30 -3.12 -0.10 -9.95
N VAL A 31 -3.25 -1.12 -10.77
CA VAL A 31 -2.22 -1.56 -11.73
C VAL A 31 -2.74 -1.29 -13.14
N ILE A 32 -1.94 -0.61 -13.95
CA ILE A 32 -2.29 -0.32 -15.34
C ILE A 32 -2.00 -1.57 -16.17
N PRO A 33 -3.03 -2.18 -16.80
CA PRO A 33 -2.83 -3.33 -17.65
C PRO A 33 -1.93 -2.99 -18.85
N SER A 34 -1.13 -3.94 -19.27
CA SER A 34 -0.27 -3.79 -20.45
C SER A 34 -1.03 -4.18 -21.72
N ASN A 35 -0.85 -3.38 -22.79
CA ASN A 35 -1.30 -3.77 -24.14
C ASN A 35 -0.26 -4.66 -24.85
N GLN A 36 0.92 -4.89 -24.24
CA GLN A 36 1.99 -5.70 -24.84
C GLN A 36 2.03 -7.07 -24.17
N GLN A 37 2.08 -8.11 -25.01
CA GLN A 37 2.25 -9.50 -24.58
C GLN A 37 3.75 -9.81 -24.56
N TYR A 38 4.33 -9.92 -23.36
CA TYR A 38 5.75 -10.24 -23.20
C TYR A 38 5.99 -11.74 -23.00
N TYR A 39 4.98 -12.45 -22.54
CA TYR A 39 5.08 -13.87 -22.19
C TYR A 39 4.20 -14.70 -23.12
N SER A 40 4.71 -15.89 -23.50
CA SER A 40 3.96 -16.82 -24.35
C SER A 40 4.13 -18.23 -23.83
N GLY A 41 3.08 -18.78 -23.22
CA GLY A 41 3.09 -20.12 -22.63
C GLY A 41 3.90 -20.29 -21.35
N ASN A 42 4.46 -19.21 -20.80
CA ASN A 42 5.13 -19.24 -19.50
C ASN A 42 4.10 -19.29 -18.38
N ARG A 43 4.33 -20.19 -17.43
CA ARG A 43 3.43 -20.40 -16.30
C ARG A 43 4.19 -20.31 -14.98
N ILE A 44 3.64 -19.55 -14.02
CA ILE A 44 4.20 -19.38 -12.68
C ILE A 44 3.17 -19.70 -11.60
N THR A 45 3.65 -20.03 -10.40
CA THR A 45 2.89 -19.89 -9.16
C THR A 45 3.22 -18.55 -8.52
N MET A 46 2.27 -17.98 -7.76
CA MET A 46 2.50 -16.72 -7.05
C MET A 46 2.07 -16.83 -5.59
N GLU A 47 2.91 -16.28 -4.71
CA GLU A 47 2.65 -16.21 -3.28
C GLU A 47 2.94 -14.79 -2.77
N GLY A 48 2.09 -14.29 -1.87
CA GLY A 48 2.32 -13.06 -1.10
C GLY A 48 2.74 -13.36 0.33
N VAL A 49 3.83 -12.75 0.79
CA VAL A 49 4.35 -12.88 2.15
C VAL A 49 4.41 -11.53 2.84
N ASP A 50 3.94 -11.42 4.06
CA ASP A 50 4.03 -10.20 4.87
C ASP A 50 5.15 -10.35 5.91
N ASN A 51 6.29 -9.69 5.66
CA ASN A 51 7.46 -9.67 6.53
C ASN A 51 7.58 -8.34 7.31
N ARG A 52 6.52 -7.55 7.37
CA ARG A 52 6.51 -6.32 8.16
C ARG A 52 6.58 -6.63 9.66
N GLU A 53 7.31 -5.83 10.41
CA GLU A 53 7.37 -5.94 11.89
C GLU A 53 6.02 -5.60 12.54
N ALA A 54 5.19 -4.78 11.87
CA ALA A 54 3.89 -4.37 12.37
C ALA A 54 2.85 -4.35 11.24
N ALA A 55 1.62 -4.77 11.55
CA ALA A 55 0.55 -4.94 10.57
C ALA A 55 -0.12 -3.62 10.13
N TYR A 56 0.05 -2.52 10.88
CA TYR A 56 -0.58 -1.25 10.54
C TYR A 56 -0.10 -0.71 9.18
N VAL A 57 -0.99 -0.01 8.50
CA VAL A 57 -0.70 0.71 7.25
C VAL A 57 -0.68 2.23 7.46
N PHE A 58 -1.34 2.73 8.51
CA PHE A 58 -1.25 4.12 8.92
C PHE A 58 -0.90 4.23 10.41
N SER A 59 -0.04 5.22 10.72
CA SER A 59 0.30 5.61 12.09
C SER A 59 0.17 7.12 12.21
N ILE A 60 -0.79 7.59 13.00
CA ILE A 60 -1.09 9.00 13.19
C ILE A 60 -0.69 9.42 14.60
N LYS A 61 0.38 10.19 14.73
CA LYS A 61 0.91 10.69 16.00
C LYS A 61 0.59 12.16 16.17
N LYS A 62 -0.34 12.46 17.06
CA LYS A 62 -0.58 13.81 17.57
C LYS A 62 0.32 14.05 18.78
N LYS A 63 0.69 15.32 19.04
CA LYS A 63 1.56 15.74 20.17
C LYS A 63 1.25 14.88 21.40
N GLU A 64 1.47 15.05 22.49
CA GLU A 64 1.13 14.45 23.81
C GLU A 64 0.18 13.19 23.82
N LYS A 65 -0.24 12.64 22.66
CA LYS A 65 -1.14 11.50 22.55
C LYS A 65 -0.42 10.26 22.03
N ALA A 66 -0.93 9.09 22.40
CA ALA A 66 -0.51 7.84 21.78
C ALA A 66 -0.84 7.86 20.28
N ALA A 67 0.00 7.20 19.49
CA ALA A 67 -0.25 7.06 18.05
C ALA A 67 -1.51 6.23 17.80
N VAL A 68 -2.36 6.69 16.88
CA VAL A 68 -3.45 5.88 16.35
C VAL A 68 -2.89 5.02 15.24
N LEU A 69 -3.09 3.70 15.33
CA LEU A 69 -2.66 2.72 14.35
C LEU A 69 -3.88 2.20 13.61
N VAL A 70 -3.81 2.19 12.28
CA VAL A 70 -4.88 1.72 11.40
C VAL A 70 -4.33 0.58 10.54
N ASN A 71 -5.02 -0.56 10.56
CA ASN A 71 -4.63 -1.74 9.79
C ASN A 71 -5.27 -1.72 8.38
N SER A 72 -4.82 -2.59 7.49
CA SER A 72 -5.54 -2.88 6.26
C SER A 72 -6.76 -3.75 6.56
N GLU A 73 -7.91 -3.48 5.94
CA GLU A 73 -9.13 -4.29 6.09
C GLU A 73 -8.93 -5.72 5.61
N GLN A 74 -8.15 -5.91 4.55
CA GLN A 74 -7.80 -7.23 4.02
C GLN A 74 -6.30 -7.50 4.18
N PRO A 75 -5.86 -8.78 4.21
CA PRO A 75 -4.45 -9.13 4.26
C PRO A 75 -3.69 -8.52 3.08
N LEU A 76 -2.72 -7.63 3.38
CA LEU A 76 -2.04 -6.83 2.36
C LEU A 76 -1.20 -7.68 1.41
N ASN A 77 -0.60 -8.77 1.90
CA ASN A 77 0.14 -9.73 1.08
C ASN A 77 -0.75 -10.36 -0.01
N ASN A 78 -1.97 -10.76 0.32
CA ASN A 78 -2.90 -11.33 -0.64
C ASN A 78 -3.33 -10.29 -1.68
N LEU A 79 -3.70 -9.09 -1.20
CA LEU A 79 -4.08 -7.98 -2.08
C LEU A 79 -2.99 -7.67 -3.11
N LEU A 80 -1.74 -7.50 -2.67
CA LEU A 80 -0.64 -7.12 -3.56
C LEU A 80 -0.24 -8.24 -4.50
N ALA A 81 -0.25 -9.50 -4.04
CA ALA A 81 0.00 -10.65 -4.90
C ALA A 81 -1.07 -10.77 -5.99
N GLU A 82 -2.35 -10.58 -5.66
CA GLU A 82 -3.44 -10.61 -6.63
C GLU A 82 -3.30 -9.48 -7.67
N LYS A 83 -3.03 -8.25 -7.22
CA LYS A 83 -2.82 -7.09 -8.11
C LYS A 83 -1.62 -7.27 -9.04
N LEU A 84 -0.52 -7.82 -8.53
CA LEU A 84 0.63 -8.15 -9.37
C LEU A 84 0.29 -9.26 -10.37
N ALA A 85 -0.44 -10.29 -9.94
CA ALA A 85 -0.88 -11.38 -10.82
C ALA A 85 -1.80 -10.87 -11.95
N GLU A 86 -2.75 -9.97 -11.64
CA GLU A 86 -3.59 -9.31 -12.65
C GLU A 86 -2.74 -8.58 -13.70
N GLY A 87 -1.76 -7.79 -13.23
CA GLY A 87 -0.84 -7.07 -14.10
C GLY A 87 0.01 -8.00 -14.98
N LEU A 88 0.58 -9.06 -14.42
CA LEU A 88 1.39 -10.02 -15.17
C LEU A 88 0.55 -10.83 -16.17
N ARG A 89 -0.70 -11.18 -15.83
CA ARG A 89 -1.65 -11.80 -16.77
C ARG A 89 -1.94 -10.88 -17.95
N SER A 90 -2.06 -9.57 -17.72
CA SER A 90 -2.24 -8.60 -18.83
C SER A 90 -1.04 -8.57 -19.79
N GLN A 91 0.14 -9.02 -19.33
CA GLN A 91 1.35 -9.18 -20.14
C GLN A 91 1.50 -10.57 -20.78
N GLY A 92 0.48 -11.43 -20.64
CA GLY A 92 0.45 -12.78 -21.24
C GLY A 92 1.05 -13.87 -20.34
N LEU A 93 1.40 -13.59 -19.07
CA LEU A 93 1.91 -14.60 -18.15
C LEU A 93 0.75 -15.43 -17.55
N GLU A 94 0.83 -16.74 -17.58
CA GLU A 94 -0.11 -17.60 -16.90
C GLU A 94 0.23 -17.69 -15.41
N VAL A 95 -0.61 -17.14 -14.55
CA VAL A 95 -0.46 -17.21 -13.08
C VAL A 95 -1.52 -18.13 -12.52
N GLY A 96 -1.11 -19.25 -11.92
CA GLY A 96 -2.00 -20.29 -11.41
C GLY A 96 -1.41 -21.07 -10.24
N ASN A 97 -2.01 -22.23 -9.94
CA ASN A 97 -1.60 -23.10 -8.83
C ASN A 97 -0.48 -24.09 -9.21
N SER A 98 -0.09 -24.12 -10.48
CA SER A 98 1.01 -24.95 -10.99
C SER A 98 1.82 -24.15 -11.98
N GLY A 99 3.13 -24.17 -11.85
CA GLY A 99 4.06 -23.46 -12.72
C GLY A 99 5.46 -24.00 -12.52
N THR A 100 6.36 -23.70 -13.47
CA THR A 100 7.78 -24.08 -13.38
C THR A 100 8.60 -23.11 -12.54
N THR A 101 8.11 -21.88 -12.39
CA THR A 101 8.73 -20.82 -11.59
C THR A 101 7.82 -20.41 -10.46
N ASN A 102 8.36 -20.33 -9.25
CA ASN A 102 7.65 -19.79 -8.09
C ASN A 102 8.04 -18.32 -7.94
N LEU A 103 7.04 -17.44 -7.91
CA LEU A 103 7.20 -16.00 -7.69
C LEU A 103 6.65 -15.63 -6.32
N THR A 104 7.53 -15.20 -5.42
CA THR A 104 7.14 -14.70 -4.09
C THR A 104 7.23 -13.18 -4.08
N LEU A 105 6.14 -12.52 -3.66
CA LEU A 105 6.10 -11.09 -3.38
C LEU A 105 6.11 -10.89 -1.86
N ALA A 106 7.23 -10.43 -1.32
CA ALA A 106 7.39 -10.18 0.11
C ALA A 106 7.29 -8.68 0.43
N ILE A 107 6.47 -8.33 1.42
CA ILE A 107 6.31 -6.96 1.90
C ILE A 107 7.27 -6.73 3.06
N SER A 108 8.27 -5.86 2.88
CA SER A 108 9.17 -5.47 3.98
C SER A 108 8.65 -4.21 4.71
N THR A 109 8.02 -3.29 3.98
CA THR A 109 7.41 -2.07 4.54
C THR A 109 6.27 -1.63 3.63
N ALA A 110 5.15 -1.22 4.21
CA ALA A 110 4.04 -0.56 3.51
C ALA A 110 3.26 0.27 4.54
N ALA A 111 3.67 1.52 4.74
CA ALA A 111 3.04 2.38 5.74
C ALA A 111 3.14 3.87 5.40
N VAL A 112 2.16 4.63 5.89
CA VAL A 112 2.17 6.09 5.94
C VAL A 112 2.15 6.50 7.40
N THR A 113 3.05 7.40 7.78
CA THR A 113 3.10 7.99 9.12
C THR A 113 2.77 9.46 9.05
N VAL A 114 1.96 9.94 9.99
CA VAL A 114 1.61 11.34 10.15
C VAL A 114 2.09 11.81 11.51
N GLU A 115 2.85 12.90 11.54
CA GLU A 115 3.32 13.55 12.76
C GLU A 115 2.83 14.99 12.82
N GLU A 116 2.12 15.34 13.89
CA GLU A 116 1.73 16.71 14.18
C GLU A 116 2.95 17.51 14.65
N LYS A 117 3.24 18.64 14.01
CA LYS A 117 4.22 19.64 14.40
C LYS A 117 3.51 20.84 15.05
N THR A 118 4.23 21.95 15.22
CA THR A 118 3.67 23.14 15.90
C THR A 118 2.54 23.78 15.09
N PHE A 119 2.66 23.84 13.77
CA PHE A 119 1.67 24.49 12.88
C PHE A 119 1.35 23.64 11.64
N THR A 120 1.96 22.49 11.52
CA THR A 120 1.88 21.66 10.31
C THR A 120 1.75 20.17 10.68
N TYR A 121 1.45 19.36 9.69
CA TYR A 121 1.51 17.90 9.75
C TYR A 121 2.52 17.40 8.73
N VAL A 122 3.39 16.51 9.15
CA VAL A 122 4.36 15.84 8.27
C VAL A 122 3.85 14.44 7.98
N THR A 123 3.52 14.19 6.72
CA THR A 123 3.11 12.87 6.21
C THR A 123 4.30 12.23 5.51
N LYS A 124 4.74 11.07 5.98
CA LYS A 124 5.79 10.27 5.35
C LYS A 124 5.21 8.94 4.94
N SER A 125 5.48 8.50 3.72
CA SER A 125 5.10 7.19 3.24
C SER A 125 6.34 6.41 2.81
N LYS A 126 6.31 5.10 3.04
CA LYS A 126 7.36 4.17 2.63
C LYS A 126 6.75 2.84 2.21
N VAL A 127 7.09 2.42 1.00
CA VAL A 127 6.77 1.10 0.47
C VAL A 127 8.07 0.42 0.07
N SER A 128 8.25 -0.83 0.48
CA SER A 128 9.40 -1.66 0.18
C SER A 128 8.93 -3.08 -0.06
N LEU A 129 9.00 -3.53 -1.31
CA LEU A 129 8.59 -4.85 -1.75
C LEU A 129 9.81 -5.61 -2.30
N GLN A 130 9.90 -6.88 -1.98
CA GLN A 130 10.90 -7.78 -2.54
C GLN A 130 10.21 -8.82 -3.42
N VAL A 131 10.78 -9.06 -4.60
CA VAL A 131 10.35 -10.14 -5.50
C VAL A 131 11.43 -11.19 -5.53
N ILE A 132 11.04 -12.45 -5.32
CA ILE A 132 11.90 -13.62 -5.43
C ILE A 132 11.29 -14.55 -6.47
N ALA A 133 11.97 -14.73 -7.59
CA ALA A 133 11.61 -15.70 -8.60
C ALA A 133 12.53 -16.91 -8.46
N ASP A 134 11.98 -18.10 -8.31
CA ASP A 134 12.72 -19.37 -8.14
C ASP A 134 12.32 -20.36 -9.23
N PHE A 135 13.28 -20.70 -10.07
CA PHE A 135 13.17 -21.75 -11.07
C PHE A 135 14.16 -22.86 -10.75
N GLN A 136 13.66 -23.99 -10.22
CA GLN A 136 14.46 -25.18 -9.89
C GLN A 136 15.69 -24.89 -8.99
N GLY A 137 15.54 -23.97 -8.02
CA GLY A 137 16.61 -23.59 -7.09
C GLY A 137 17.51 -22.45 -7.59
N ASN A 138 17.40 -22.05 -8.85
CA ASN A 138 18.02 -20.82 -9.34
C ASN A 138 17.12 -19.64 -8.99
N LYS A 139 17.66 -18.65 -8.28
CA LYS A 139 16.86 -17.54 -7.71
C LYS A 139 17.28 -16.18 -8.24
N LEU A 140 16.30 -15.41 -8.69
CA LEU A 140 16.45 -13.98 -8.89
C LEU A 140 15.74 -13.25 -7.75
N THR A 141 16.47 -12.39 -7.03
CA THR A 141 15.88 -11.55 -5.96
C THR A 141 16.04 -10.08 -6.31
N LYS A 142 14.97 -9.32 -6.26
CA LYS A 142 14.95 -7.87 -6.53
C LYS A 142 14.16 -7.11 -5.49
N GLN A 143 14.64 -5.93 -5.13
CA GLN A 143 14.01 -5.02 -4.18
C GLN A 143 13.49 -3.79 -4.91
N PHE A 144 12.25 -3.40 -4.60
CA PHE A 144 11.58 -2.22 -5.15
C PHE A 144 11.13 -1.32 -4.00
N ASN A 145 11.51 -0.06 -4.07
CA ASN A 145 11.28 0.89 -2.98
C ASN A 145 10.68 2.18 -3.50
N MET A 146 9.74 2.73 -2.74
CA MET A 146 9.23 4.08 -2.95
C MET A 146 9.01 4.76 -1.60
N SER A 147 9.33 6.04 -1.53
CA SER A 147 9.06 6.87 -0.35
C SER A 147 8.70 8.27 -0.76
N SER A 148 7.89 8.92 0.06
CA SER A 148 7.61 10.36 -0.08
C SER A 148 7.50 11.01 1.29
N SER A 149 7.67 12.33 1.33
CA SER A 149 7.42 13.15 2.51
C SER A 149 6.76 14.45 2.07
N LYS A 150 5.70 14.84 2.78
CA LYS A 150 4.94 16.07 2.52
C LYS A 150 4.67 16.75 3.85
N GLU A 151 4.75 18.06 3.87
CA GLU A 151 4.40 18.89 5.04
C GLU A 151 3.29 19.87 4.64
N GLU A 152 2.21 19.90 5.42
CA GLU A 152 1.02 20.69 5.14
C GLU A 152 0.46 21.34 6.42
N PRO A 153 -0.23 22.48 6.30
CA PRO A 153 -0.80 23.16 7.47
C PRO A 153 -2.02 22.46 8.07
N GLY A 154 -2.66 21.54 7.34
CA GLY A 154 -3.85 20.81 7.78
C GLY A 154 -3.58 19.36 8.13
N GLU A 155 -4.38 18.78 9.03
CA GLU A 155 -4.39 17.34 9.28
C GLU A 155 -4.88 16.61 8.02
N PRO A 156 -4.13 15.63 7.49
CA PRO A 156 -4.58 14.85 6.33
C PRO A 156 -5.82 14.03 6.71
N SER A 157 -6.73 13.87 5.77
CA SER A 157 -7.87 12.97 5.93
C SER A 157 -7.47 11.50 5.72
N MET A 158 -8.32 10.55 6.16
CA MET A 158 -8.11 9.13 5.86
C MET A 158 -8.05 8.88 4.34
N ALA A 159 -8.92 9.54 3.57
CA ALA A 159 -8.93 9.42 2.11
C ALA A 159 -7.61 9.87 1.46
N ASP A 160 -6.97 10.92 2.00
CA ASP A 160 -5.65 11.37 1.52
C ASP A 160 -4.56 10.33 1.81
N LEU A 161 -4.60 9.71 3.00
CA LEU A 161 -3.65 8.67 3.39
C LEU A 161 -3.83 7.40 2.54
N GLU A 162 -5.07 6.95 2.35
CA GLU A 162 -5.42 5.81 1.48
C GLU A 162 -4.99 6.08 0.03
N SER A 163 -5.28 7.27 -0.50
CA SER A 163 -4.86 7.67 -1.85
C SER A 163 -3.34 7.64 -1.99
N THR A 164 -2.62 8.19 -1.01
CA THR A 164 -1.15 8.21 -1.00
C THR A 164 -0.56 6.80 -1.01
N LEU A 165 -1.06 5.92 -0.14
CA LEU A 165 -0.54 4.56 -0.06
C LEU A 165 -0.91 3.73 -1.30
N ASN A 166 -2.15 3.83 -1.77
CA ASN A 166 -2.61 3.15 -2.99
C ASN A 166 -1.79 3.55 -4.21
N GLN A 167 -1.51 4.85 -4.38
CA GLN A 167 -0.68 5.34 -5.48
C GLN A 167 0.75 4.78 -5.41
N GLN A 168 1.35 4.74 -4.22
CA GLN A 168 2.71 4.19 -4.08
C GLN A 168 2.76 2.69 -4.30
N LEU A 169 1.82 1.94 -3.72
CA LEU A 169 1.71 0.50 -3.94
C LEU A 169 1.53 0.18 -5.43
N GLY A 170 0.60 0.87 -6.11
CA GLY A 170 0.39 0.72 -7.55
C GLY A 170 1.65 1.05 -8.36
N SER A 171 2.37 2.13 -8.01
CA SER A 171 3.60 2.52 -8.69
C SER A 171 4.72 1.48 -8.50
N VAL A 172 4.87 0.91 -7.31
CA VAL A 172 5.87 -0.14 -7.07
C VAL A 172 5.51 -1.42 -7.81
N LEU A 173 4.24 -1.83 -7.83
CA LEU A 173 3.78 -2.97 -8.63
C LEU A 173 4.06 -2.75 -10.12
N GLN A 174 3.85 -1.53 -10.62
CA GLN A 174 4.15 -1.17 -12.00
C GLN A 174 5.65 -1.25 -12.31
N GLN A 175 6.52 -0.83 -11.38
CA GLN A 175 7.97 -0.99 -11.51
C GLN A 175 8.38 -2.47 -11.58
N ILE A 176 7.77 -3.33 -10.76
CA ILE A 176 7.99 -4.79 -10.81
C ILE A 176 7.62 -5.34 -12.19
N MET A 177 6.46 -4.98 -12.73
CA MET A 177 5.99 -5.41 -14.04
C MET A 177 6.85 -4.90 -15.20
N ALA A 178 7.48 -3.74 -15.05
CA ALA A 178 8.35 -3.13 -16.03
C ALA A 178 9.81 -3.62 -15.97
N ASP A 179 10.21 -4.34 -14.90
CA ASP A 179 11.59 -4.76 -14.70
C ASP A 179 12.05 -5.76 -15.76
N THR A 180 13.08 -5.40 -16.50
CA THR A 180 13.56 -6.18 -17.63
C THR A 180 14.28 -7.47 -17.22
N ALA A 181 14.98 -7.45 -16.08
CA ALA A 181 15.69 -8.64 -15.58
C ALA A 181 14.68 -9.68 -15.07
N LEU A 182 13.66 -9.23 -14.29
CA LEU A 182 12.58 -10.12 -13.86
C LEU A 182 11.84 -10.68 -15.07
N ARG A 183 11.54 -9.85 -16.08
CA ARG A 183 10.88 -10.28 -17.30
C ARG A 183 11.71 -11.32 -18.08
N GLY A 184 13.03 -11.10 -18.21
CA GLY A 184 13.94 -12.06 -18.83
C GLY A 184 13.93 -13.40 -18.09
N TYR A 185 14.01 -13.34 -16.76
CA TYR A 185 13.99 -14.52 -15.91
C TYR A 185 12.68 -15.33 -16.06
N LEU A 186 11.53 -14.66 -16.01
CA LEU A 186 10.21 -15.30 -16.14
C LEU A 186 9.96 -15.87 -17.56
N LYS A 187 10.70 -15.42 -18.56
CA LYS A 187 10.71 -16.02 -19.91
C LYS A 187 11.57 -17.28 -20.02
N GLY A 188 12.26 -17.66 -18.95
CA GLY A 188 13.21 -18.78 -18.98
C GLY A 188 14.55 -18.43 -19.65
N GLN A 189 14.90 -17.16 -19.73
CA GLN A 189 16.22 -16.68 -20.10
C GLN A 189 16.96 -16.33 -18.81
N PRO A 190 17.83 -17.21 -18.26
CA PRO A 190 18.66 -16.85 -17.13
C PRO A 190 19.56 -15.69 -17.54
N SER A 191 19.55 -14.62 -16.72
CA SER A 191 20.43 -13.47 -16.86
C SER A 191 21.86 -13.82 -16.47
#